data_0b8d5205cfa74a4bcfa3b2e54a0293e0
#
_entry.id   0b8d5205cfa74a4bcfa3b2e54a0293e0
#
_cell.length_a   1.000
_cell.length_b   1.000
_cell.length_c   1.000
_cell.angle_alpha   90.00
_cell.angle_beta   90.00
_cell.angle_gamma   90.00
#
_symmetry.space_group_name_H-M   'P 1'
#
loop_
_entity.id
_entity.type
_entity.pdbx_description
1 polymer ?
#
loop_
_entity_poly.entity_id
_entity_poly.type
_entity_poly.pdbx_seq_one_letter_code
_entity_poly.pdbx_strand_id
1 'polypeptide(L)'
;MKPSPANYEKGKWWDLPWTIVDGCTRVSPACDNCWAMAIARRFGRSTEPRFRPDRLEIPHRRKKPAVFAVWNDLGHPCLDWLEINRAFLAMAETPQHLFLVLTKRPARLRDAREIPNIWLGTTVEDQPRADERIPHLLDTPAAKRFLSLEPLLAPVNLSRVPGLEILDDKPFPISLCVIGCESGPRRRPTDLAWVRDLVEQARAAGVPVWIKQLEVGGKVRHRLEDFPEDLRIREWPE
;
A
#
# COMPACT_ATOMS: atom_id res chain seq x y z
N MET A 1 7.48 -7.72 12.43
CA MET A 1 8.68 -7.42 11.57
C MET A 1 8.53 -6.05 10.95
N LYS A 2 9.58 -5.25 10.85
CA LYS A 2 9.60 -3.92 10.19
C LYS A 2 10.71 -3.85 9.14
N PRO A 3 10.64 -2.87 8.20
CA PRO A 3 11.67 -2.68 7.18
C PRO A 3 13.04 -2.43 7.79
N SER A 4 14.09 -2.75 7.01
CA SER A 4 15.48 -2.52 7.43
C SER A 4 15.76 -1.03 7.70
N PRO A 5 16.67 -0.68 8.63
CA PRO A 5 16.99 0.71 8.94
C PRO A 5 17.37 1.54 7.71
N ALA A 6 18.17 0.99 6.80
CA ALA A 6 18.58 1.66 5.57
C ALA A 6 17.41 1.98 4.61
N ASN A 7 16.34 1.19 4.63
CA ASN A 7 15.11 1.48 3.86
C ASN A 7 14.22 2.47 4.59
N TYR A 8 14.14 2.34 5.92
CA TYR A 8 13.45 3.30 6.78
C TYR A 8 13.92 4.74 6.54
N GLU A 9 15.24 4.99 6.56
CA GLU A 9 15.82 6.31 6.31
C GLU A 9 15.47 6.86 4.92
N LYS A 10 15.37 5.99 3.91
CA LYS A 10 14.98 6.35 2.54
C LYS A 10 13.46 6.51 2.35
N GLY A 11 12.66 6.39 3.41
CA GLY A 11 11.20 6.46 3.34
C GLY A 11 10.54 5.22 2.76
N LYS A 12 11.28 4.14 2.57
CA LYS A 12 10.71 2.88 2.11
C LYS A 12 10.15 2.09 3.28
N TRP A 13 8.88 1.76 3.21
CA TRP A 13 8.17 0.93 4.17
C TRP A 13 8.17 -0.56 3.80
N TRP A 14 9.09 -0.96 2.92
CA TRP A 14 9.39 -2.35 2.51
C TRP A 14 10.90 -2.51 2.25
N ASP A 15 11.35 -3.77 2.21
CA ASP A 15 12.73 -4.09 1.86
C ASP A 15 12.88 -4.42 0.37
N LEU A 16 12.02 -5.28 -0.15
CA LEU A 16 12.13 -5.84 -1.48
C LEU A 16 10.80 -5.77 -2.23
N PRO A 17 10.81 -5.40 -3.53
CA PRO A 17 9.64 -5.59 -4.36
C PRO A 17 9.49 -7.06 -4.76
N TRP A 18 8.26 -7.56 -4.79
CA TRP A 18 7.93 -8.85 -5.40
C TRP A 18 6.86 -8.65 -6.47
N THR A 19 7.32 -8.64 -7.71
CA THR A 19 6.47 -8.40 -8.87
C THR A 19 5.95 -9.74 -9.40
N ILE A 20 4.96 -10.32 -8.72
CA ILE A 20 4.32 -11.59 -9.13
C ILE A 20 3.31 -11.40 -10.27
N VAL A 21 2.93 -10.16 -10.54
CA VAL A 21 2.08 -9.76 -11.67
C VAL A 21 2.84 -8.74 -12.50
N ASP A 22 3.00 -8.94 -13.80
CA ASP A 22 3.43 -7.88 -14.72
C ASP A 22 2.22 -7.04 -15.15
N GLY A 23 2.46 -5.79 -15.51
CA GLY A 23 1.43 -4.89 -16.03
C GLY A 23 0.29 -4.57 -15.06
N CYS A 24 -0.63 -3.75 -15.53
CA CYS A 24 -1.86 -3.37 -14.82
C CYS A 24 -2.78 -2.57 -15.76
N THR A 25 -4.08 -2.49 -15.45
CA THR A 25 -5.03 -1.61 -16.13
C THR A 25 -5.50 -0.49 -15.21
N ARG A 26 -5.79 0.67 -15.79
CA ARG A 26 -6.29 1.83 -15.08
C ARG A 26 -7.66 1.56 -14.47
N VAL A 27 -7.86 2.02 -13.21
CA VAL A 27 -9.14 1.95 -12.49
C VAL A 27 -9.53 3.25 -11.81
N SER A 28 -8.60 4.21 -11.70
CA SER A 28 -8.86 5.44 -10.96
C SER A 28 -7.90 6.56 -11.37
N PRO A 29 -8.13 7.81 -10.96
CA PRO A 29 -7.24 8.94 -11.25
C PRO A 29 -5.79 8.72 -10.83
N ALA A 30 -5.51 7.99 -9.74
CA ALA A 30 -4.15 7.66 -9.33
C ALA A 30 -3.37 6.80 -10.35
N CYS A 31 -4.05 6.23 -11.34
CA CYS A 31 -3.40 5.46 -12.39
C CYS A 31 -2.87 6.32 -13.55
N ASP A 32 -3.25 7.60 -13.65
CA ASP A 32 -2.88 8.48 -14.77
C ASP A 32 -1.36 8.69 -14.88
N ASN A 33 -0.72 8.90 -13.73
CA ASN A 33 0.73 9.09 -13.62
C ASN A 33 1.42 7.90 -12.92
N CYS A 34 0.87 6.69 -13.08
CA CYS A 34 1.39 5.49 -12.39
C CYS A 34 2.87 5.27 -12.70
N TRP A 35 3.69 5.36 -11.65
CA TRP A 35 5.14 5.19 -11.73
C TRP A 35 5.54 3.78 -12.23
N ALA A 36 4.78 2.74 -11.85
CA ALA A 36 5.07 1.36 -12.25
C ALA A 36 4.90 1.18 -13.76
N MET A 37 3.84 1.75 -14.34
CA MET A 37 3.61 1.74 -15.80
C MET A 37 4.61 2.63 -16.54
N ALA A 38 5.00 3.75 -15.95
CA ALA A 38 6.05 4.61 -16.53
C ALA A 38 7.41 3.88 -16.58
N ILE A 39 7.78 3.18 -15.52
CA ILE A 39 8.99 2.36 -15.47
C ILE A 39 8.91 1.19 -16.46
N ALA A 40 7.78 0.48 -16.54
CA ALA A 40 7.61 -0.60 -17.48
C ALA A 40 7.85 -0.14 -18.92
N ARG A 41 7.21 0.96 -19.33
CA ARG A 41 7.41 1.56 -20.66
C ARG A 41 8.85 2.00 -20.90
N ARG A 42 9.47 2.67 -19.92
CA ARG A 42 10.87 3.15 -20.02
C ARG A 42 11.86 2.02 -20.29
N PHE A 43 11.63 0.85 -19.73
CA PHE A 43 12.51 -0.31 -19.86
C PHE A 43 12.00 -1.36 -20.85
N GLY A 44 11.04 -1.03 -21.72
CA GLY A 44 10.49 -1.94 -22.74
C GLY A 44 9.81 -3.19 -22.14
N ARG A 45 9.33 -3.11 -20.88
CA ARG A 45 8.60 -4.21 -20.25
C ARG A 45 7.13 -4.16 -20.62
N SER A 46 6.48 -5.32 -20.68
CA SER A 46 5.04 -5.38 -20.92
C SER A 46 4.26 -4.60 -19.85
N THR A 47 3.27 -3.85 -20.30
CA THR A 47 2.25 -3.21 -19.46
C THR A 47 0.96 -4.03 -19.39
N GLU A 48 0.89 -5.13 -20.12
CA GLU A 48 -0.25 -6.04 -20.09
C GLU A 48 -0.24 -6.86 -18.79
N PRO A 49 -1.37 -6.96 -18.11
CA PRO A 49 -1.49 -7.72 -16.88
C PRO A 49 -1.28 -9.22 -17.13
N ARG A 50 -0.35 -9.80 -16.39
CA ARG A 50 -0.02 -11.22 -16.50
C ARG A 50 0.56 -11.77 -15.21
N PHE A 51 0.05 -12.90 -14.73
CA PHE A 51 0.64 -13.65 -13.65
C PHE A 51 2.01 -14.23 -14.04
N ARG A 52 2.96 -14.26 -13.11
CA ARG A 52 4.34 -14.71 -13.34
C ARG A 52 4.68 -15.89 -12.43
N PRO A 53 4.29 -17.10 -12.81
CA PRO A 53 4.54 -18.30 -12.00
C PRO A 53 6.03 -18.59 -11.79
N ASP A 54 6.88 -18.14 -12.71
CA ASP A 54 8.36 -18.25 -12.62
C ASP A 54 8.95 -17.45 -11.44
N ARG A 55 8.15 -16.53 -10.84
CA ARG A 55 8.57 -15.70 -9.70
C ARG A 55 8.05 -16.19 -8.35
N LEU A 56 7.29 -17.27 -8.31
CA LEU A 56 6.78 -17.84 -7.04
C LEU A 56 7.93 -18.25 -6.10
N GLU A 57 9.04 -18.71 -6.66
CA GLU A 57 10.22 -19.17 -5.91
C GLU A 57 11.08 -18.03 -5.31
N ILE A 58 10.82 -16.76 -5.65
CA ILE A 58 11.66 -15.64 -5.18
C ILE A 58 11.69 -15.54 -3.65
N PRO A 59 10.56 -15.58 -2.92
CA PRO A 59 10.59 -15.55 -1.47
C PRO A 59 11.32 -16.76 -0.86
N HIS A 60 11.15 -17.96 -1.41
CA HIS A 60 11.79 -19.19 -0.92
C HIS A 60 13.32 -19.15 -1.01
N ARG A 61 13.86 -18.53 -2.06
CA ARG A 61 15.31 -18.40 -2.25
C ARG A 61 15.96 -17.43 -1.27
N ARG A 62 15.16 -16.56 -0.63
CA ARG A 62 15.69 -15.59 0.32
C ARG A 62 15.67 -16.15 1.73
N LYS A 63 16.89 -16.35 2.28
CA LYS A 63 17.05 -16.89 3.64
C LYS A 63 16.87 -15.82 4.75
N LYS A 64 17.33 -14.58 4.49
CA LYS A 64 17.23 -13.49 5.48
C LYS A 64 15.81 -12.94 5.50
N PRO A 65 15.19 -12.77 6.68
CA PRO A 65 13.91 -12.12 6.82
C PRO A 65 13.84 -10.79 6.08
N ALA A 66 12.70 -10.48 5.49
CA ALA A 66 12.48 -9.24 4.75
C ALA A 66 10.99 -8.88 4.68
N VAL A 67 10.72 -7.59 4.55
CA VAL A 67 9.40 -7.06 4.22
C VAL A 67 9.29 -6.96 2.69
N PHE A 68 8.44 -7.80 2.11
CA PHE A 68 8.16 -7.78 0.67
C PHE A 68 6.96 -6.87 0.37
N ALA A 69 7.12 -5.97 -0.60
CA ALA A 69 5.99 -5.28 -1.20
C ALA A 69 5.56 -6.04 -2.47
N VAL A 70 4.31 -6.50 -2.48
CA VAL A 70 3.73 -7.19 -3.64
C VAL A 70 3.30 -6.12 -4.65
N TRP A 71 4.10 -5.95 -5.69
CA TRP A 71 3.90 -4.93 -6.71
C TRP A 71 2.97 -5.36 -7.83
N ASN A 72 2.38 -4.36 -8.46
CA ASN A 72 1.25 -4.46 -9.36
C ASN A 72 0.02 -4.99 -8.61
N ASP A 73 -1.05 -5.25 -9.31
CA ASP A 73 -2.33 -5.50 -8.65
C ASP A 73 -2.66 -7.00 -8.63
N LEU A 74 -2.42 -7.66 -7.49
CA LEU A 74 -2.78 -9.08 -7.31
C LEU A 74 -4.30 -9.31 -7.40
N GLY A 75 -5.13 -8.29 -7.15
CA GLY A 75 -6.58 -8.31 -7.37
C GLY A 75 -6.99 -8.03 -8.82
N HIS A 76 -6.06 -8.02 -9.79
CA HIS A 76 -6.39 -7.71 -11.18
C HIS A 76 -7.33 -8.76 -11.80
N PRO A 77 -8.38 -8.34 -12.60
CA PRO A 77 -9.37 -9.27 -13.17
C PRO A 77 -8.81 -10.31 -14.16
N CYS A 78 -7.61 -10.07 -14.71
CA CYS A 78 -6.96 -11.07 -15.57
C CYS A 78 -6.46 -12.30 -14.83
N LEU A 79 -6.35 -12.22 -13.50
CA LEU A 79 -5.95 -13.35 -12.69
C LEU A 79 -7.18 -14.14 -12.26
N ASP A 80 -7.10 -15.46 -12.41
CA ASP A 80 -8.07 -16.36 -11.79
C ASP A 80 -7.75 -16.58 -10.31
N TRP A 81 -8.69 -17.22 -9.60
CA TRP A 81 -8.53 -17.49 -8.17
C TRP A 81 -7.39 -18.46 -7.88
N LEU A 82 -7.10 -19.38 -8.80
CA LEU A 82 -5.99 -20.33 -8.64
C LEU A 82 -4.65 -19.62 -8.65
N GLU A 83 -4.43 -18.66 -9.55
CA GLU A 83 -3.22 -17.85 -9.64
C GLU A 83 -3.02 -16.97 -8.40
N ILE A 84 -4.11 -16.33 -7.92
CA ILE A 84 -4.10 -15.56 -6.67
C ILE A 84 -3.73 -16.48 -5.49
N ASN A 85 -4.35 -17.65 -5.39
CA ASN A 85 -4.12 -18.60 -4.32
C ASN A 85 -2.68 -19.16 -4.32
N ARG A 86 -2.10 -19.39 -5.49
CA ARG A 86 -0.68 -19.77 -5.63
C ARG A 86 0.26 -18.70 -5.06
N ALA A 87 -0.03 -17.42 -5.28
CA ALA A 87 0.76 -16.34 -4.69
C ALA A 87 0.61 -16.32 -3.15
N PHE A 88 -0.61 -16.49 -2.63
CA PHE A 88 -0.86 -16.59 -1.19
C PHE A 88 -0.18 -17.81 -0.56
N LEU A 89 -0.16 -18.93 -1.25
CA LEU A 89 0.51 -20.15 -0.78
C LEU A 89 2.03 -19.92 -0.68
N ALA A 90 2.67 -19.35 -1.70
CA ALA A 90 4.09 -19.02 -1.66
C ALA A 90 4.45 -18.05 -0.51
N MET A 91 3.55 -17.11 -0.17
CA MET A 91 3.72 -16.25 0.99
C MET A 91 3.58 -17.02 2.31
N ALA A 92 2.59 -17.91 2.42
CA ALA A 92 2.35 -18.74 3.61
C ALA A 92 3.49 -19.70 3.90
N GLU A 93 4.10 -20.28 2.86
CA GLU A 93 5.23 -21.21 2.94
C GLU A 93 6.55 -20.52 3.32
N THR A 94 6.58 -19.19 3.40
CA THR A 94 7.76 -18.40 3.75
C THR A 94 7.50 -17.48 4.96
N PRO A 95 7.14 -18.04 6.14
CA PRO A 95 6.69 -17.28 7.32
C PRO A 95 7.78 -16.40 7.93
N GLN A 96 9.04 -16.56 7.56
CA GLN A 96 10.14 -15.68 7.95
C GLN A 96 10.05 -14.29 7.30
N HIS A 97 9.21 -14.10 6.28
CA HIS A 97 9.00 -12.84 5.59
C HIS A 97 7.65 -12.22 5.96
N LEU A 98 7.54 -10.91 5.83
CA LEU A 98 6.29 -10.18 5.86
C LEU A 98 5.94 -9.73 4.43
N PHE A 99 4.69 -9.94 4.02
CA PHE A 99 4.21 -9.53 2.71
C PHE A 99 3.16 -8.42 2.84
N LEU A 100 3.41 -7.32 2.15
CA LEU A 100 2.51 -6.18 2.05
C LEU A 100 1.81 -6.25 0.69
N VAL A 101 0.61 -6.78 0.67
CA VAL A 101 -0.21 -6.93 -0.55
C VAL A 101 -1.07 -5.69 -0.72
N LEU A 102 -0.73 -4.85 -1.70
CA LEU A 102 -1.46 -3.63 -2.03
C LEU A 102 -2.27 -3.81 -3.30
N THR A 103 -3.57 -3.55 -3.24
CA THR A 103 -4.48 -3.63 -4.39
C THR A 103 -5.39 -2.40 -4.49
N LYS A 104 -5.80 -2.05 -5.70
CA LYS A 104 -6.92 -1.12 -5.93
C LYS A 104 -8.26 -1.84 -6.14
N ARG A 105 -8.27 -3.15 -5.98
CA ARG A 105 -9.42 -4.04 -6.20
C ARG A 105 -9.61 -5.01 -5.03
N PRO A 106 -9.79 -4.50 -3.79
CA PRO A 106 -9.83 -5.36 -2.60
C PRO A 106 -10.97 -6.40 -2.64
N ALA A 107 -12.10 -6.07 -3.27
CA ALA A 107 -13.22 -7.01 -3.46
C ALA A 107 -12.81 -8.34 -4.14
N ARG A 108 -11.74 -8.33 -4.93
CA ARG A 108 -11.20 -9.53 -5.59
C ARG A 108 -10.46 -10.47 -4.65
N LEU A 109 -10.09 -9.99 -3.46
CA LEU A 109 -9.35 -10.77 -2.46
C LEU A 109 -10.23 -11.21 -1.29
N ARG A 110 -11.55 -11.02 -1.33
CA ARG A 110 -12.48 -11.33 -0.23
C ARG A 110 -12.44 -12.79 0.22
N ASP A 111 -12.11 -13.71 -0.69
CA ASP A 111 -12.05 -15.15 -0.39
C ASP A 111 -10.64 -15.59 0.05
N ALA A 112 -9.70 -14.62 0.26
CA ALA A 112 -8.39 -14.90 0.80
C ALA A 112 -8.50 -15.44 2.25
N ARG A 113 -7.50 -16.23 2.65
CA ARG A 113 -7.40 -16.68 4.04
C ARG A 113 -6.56 -15.69 4.84
N GLU A 114 -6.88 -15.55 6.11
CA GLU A 114 -6.02 -14.86 7.05
C GLU A 114 -4.73 -15.66 7.27
N ILE A 115 -3.60 -15.05 6.98
CA ILE A 115 -2.27 -15.64 7.12
C ILE A 115 -1.40 -14.63 7.88
N PRO A 116 -0.75 -15.02 9.00
CA PRO A 116 -0.12 -14.08 9.94
C PRO A 116 0.96 -13.18 9.35
N ASN A 117 1.66 -13.63 8.33
CA ASN A 117 2.72 -12.89 7.65
C ASN A 117 2.25 -12.15 6.38
N ILE A 118 0.94 -12.04 6.15
CA ILE A 118 0.37 -11.30 5.03
C ILE A 118 -0.49 -10.15 5.56
N TRP A 119 -0.13 -8.93 5.18
CA TRP A 119 -0.93 -7.74 5.44
C TRP A 119 -1.59 -7.31 4.14
N LEU A 120 -2.88 -7.05 4.18
CA LEU A 120 -3.64 -6.58 3.03
C LEU A 120 -3.88 -5.07 3.11
N GLY A 121 -3.74 -4.40 1.99
CA GLY A 121 -4.01 -2.96 1.93
C GLY A 121 -4.64 -2.52 0.62
N THR A 122 -5.26 -1.35 0.67
CA THR A 122 -5.81 -0.72 -0.53
C THR A 122 -5.28 0.70 -0.70
N THR A 123 -5.20 1.15 -1.96
CA THR A 123 -4.87 2.54 -2.27
C THR A 123 -6.11 3.40 -2.14
N VAL A 124 -5.97 4.55 -1.47
CA VAL A 124 -7.02 5.57 -1.29
C VAL A 124 -6.44 6.91 -1.68
N GLU A 125 -6.80 7.41 -2.84
CA GLU A 125 -6.31 8.68 -3.37
C GLU A 125 -7.25 9.86 -3.14
N ASP A 126 -8.51 9.60 -2.88
CA ASP A 126 -9.60 10.58 -2.69
C ASP A 126 -10.79 9.94 -1.93
N GLN A 127 -11.79 10.75 -1.53
CA GLN A 127 -12.94 10.25 -0.80
C GLN A 127 -13.75 9.18 -1.54
N PRO A 128 -14.07 9.32 -2.85
CA PRO A 128 -14.79 8.28 -3.56
C PRO A 128 -14.11 6.91 -3.53
N ARG A 129 -12.75 6.87 -3.48
CA ARG A 129 -11.98 5.62 -3.38
C ARG A 129 -11.90 5.10 -1.96
N ALA A 130 -11.96 5.99 -0.96
CA ALA A 130 -12.14 5.58 0.43
C ALA A 130 -13.47 4.85 0.59
N ASP A 131 -14.57 5.48 0.17
CA ASP A 131 -15.92 4.97 0.30
C ASP A 131 -16.14 3.66 -0.48
N GLU A 132 -15.51 3.51 -1.66
CA GLU A 132 -15.57 2.33 -2.51
C GLU A 132 -14.74 1.16 -1.96
N ARG A 133 -13.47 1.41 -1.59
CA ARG A 133 -12.49 0.33 -1.41
C ARG A 133 -12.32 -0.13 0.02
N ILE A 134 -12.44 0.77 0.99
CA ILE A 134 -12.19 0.41 2.39
C ILE A 134 -13.20 -0.62 2.89
N PRO A 135 -14.53 -0.52 2.65
CA PRO A 135 -15.45 -1.57 3.07
C PRO A 135 -15.07 -2.95 2.53
N HIS A 136 -14.70 -3.06 1.26
CA HIS A 136 -14.22 -4.31 0.68
C HIS A 136 -12.92 -4.83 1.31
N LEU A 137 -12.01 -3.93 1.72
CA LEU A 137 -10.82 -4.33 2.46
C LEU A 137 -11.18 -4.87 3.84
N LEU A 138 -12.14 -4.27 4.52
CA LEU A 138 -12.61 -4.70 5.85
C LEU A 138 -13.29 -6.07 5.79
N ASP A 139 -14.03 -6.36 4.73
CA ASP A 139 -14.67 -7.65 4.48
C ASP A 139 -13.68 -8.78 4.13
N THR A 140 -12.42 -8.42 3.80
CA THR A 140 -11.41 -9.42 3.43
C THR A 140 -10.68 -9.93 4.68
N PRO A 141 -10.58 -11.25 4.92
CA PRO A 141 -9.79 -11.80 6.02
C PRO A 141 -8.31 -11.41 5.90
N ALA A 142 -7.77 -10.80 6.95
CA ALA A 142 -6.38 -10.35 6.97
C ALA A 142 -5.86 -10.23 8.41
N ALA A 143 -4.62 -10.66 8.65
CA ALA A 143 -3.94 -10.52 9.94
C ALA A 143 -3.76 -9.04 10.34
N LYS A 144 -3.40 -8.20 9.39
CA LYS A 144 -3.39 -6.74 9.53
C LYS A 144 -3.82 -6.10 8.21
N ARG A 145 -4.47 -4.92 8.32
CA ARG A 145 -4.89 -4.12 7.17
C ARG A 145 -4.19 -2.78 7.17
N PHE A 146 -3.86 -2.26 5.98
CA PHE A 146 -3.27 -0.94 5.85
C PHE A 146 -3.91 -0.12 4.73
N LEU A 147 -3.85 1.19 4.87
CA LEU A 147 -4.24 2.13 3.83
C LEU A 147 -3.00 2.77 3.20
N SER A 148 -2.95 2.80 1.88
CA SER A 148 -1.95 3.56 1.12
C SER A 148 -2.64 4.79 0.52
N LEU A 149 -2.59 5.91 1.27
CA LEU A 149 -3.08 7.21 0.83
C LEU A 149 -2.00 7.86 -0.06
N GLU A 150 -1.68 7.16 -1.14
CA GLU A 150 -0.59 7.50 -2.07
C GLU A 150 -0.93 7.06 -3.51
N PRO A 151 -1.02 8.03 -4.47
CA PRO A 151 -0.93 9.46 -4.25
C PRO A 151 -2.17 10.02 -3.55
N LEU A 152 -2.00 10.96 -2.62
CA LEU A 152 -3.12 11.71 -2.06
C LEU A 152 -3.47 12.85 -3.01
N LEU A 153 -4.65 12.79 -3.64
CA LEU A 153 -5.09 13.70 -4.71
C LEU A 153 -6.20 14.66 -4.29
N ALA A 154 -6.86 14.38 -3.17
CA ALA A 154 -7.91 15.18 -2.58
C ALA A 154 -8.00 14.89 -1.08
N PRO A 155 -8.72 15.73 -0.29
CA PRO A 155 -8.96 15.45 1.12
C PRO A 155 -9.76 14.14 1.29
N VAL A 156 -9.44 13.39 2.34
CA VAL A 156 -10.11 12.14 2.70
C VAL A 156 -10.54 12.21 4.16
N ASN A 157 -11.81 11.97 4.42
CA ASN A 157 -12.36 11.84 5.76
C ASN A 157 -12.67 10.36 6.03
N LEU A 158 -11.80 9.71 6.81
CA LEU A 158 -11.92 8.30 7.14
C LEU A 158 -13.11 8.02 8.06
N SER A 159 -13.51 8.97 8.92
CA SER A 159 -14.64 8.79 9.84
C SER A 159 -16.00 8.67 9.14
N ARG A 160 -16.08 9.04 7.86
CA ARG A 160 -17.28 8.88 7.03
C ARG A 160 -17.38 7.50 6.38
N VAL A 161 -16.31 6.70 6.44
CA VAL A 161 -16.27 5.40 5.77
C VAL A 161 -16.90 4.34 6.68
N PRO A 162 -17.93 3.62 6.23
CA PRO A 162 -18.57 2.58 7.03
C PRO A 162 -17.56 1.52 7.50
N GLY A 163 -17.62 1.17 8.77
CA GLY A 163 -16.72 0.22 9.41
C GLY A 163 -15.42 0.82 9.94
N LEU A 164 -15.19 2.14 9.78
CA LEU A 164 -14.08 2.88 10.37
C LEU A 164 -14.53 3.77 11.55
N GLU A 165 -15.65 3.47 12.16
CA GLU A 165 -16.07 4.16 13.38
C GLU A 165 -15.13 3.82 14.53
N ILE A 166 -14.71 4.82 15.31
CA ILE A 166 -13.96 4.62 16.53
C ILE A 166 -14.94 4.14 17.60
N LEU A 167 -14.75 2.91 18.05
CA LEU A 167 -15.57 2.28 19.10
C LEU A 167 -14.67 1.99 20.31
N ASP A 168 -15.14 2.36 21.51
CA ASP A 168 -14.36 2.26 22.76
C ASP A 168 -13.94 0.81 23.12
N ASP A 169 -14.71 -0.16 22.67
CA ASP A 169 -14.56 -1.58 23.01
C ASP A 169 -13.92 -2.44 21.92
N LYS A 170 -13.57 -1.85 20.79
CA LYS A 170 -12.99 -2.58 19.64
C LYS A 170 -11.73 -1.95 19.11
N PRO A 171 -10.72 -2.76 18.76
CA PRO A 171 -9.55 -2.25 18.07
C PRO A 171 -9.93 -1.70 16.71
N PHE A 172 -9.33 -0.57 16.34
CA PHE A 172 -9.54 0.02 15.02
C PHE A 172 -9.07 -0.95 13.93
N PRO A 173 -9.85 -1.16 12.87
CA PRO A 173 -9.60 -2.26 11.93
C PRO A 173 -8.41 -2.04 10.98
N ILE A 174 -7.84 -0.83 10.97
CA ILE A 174 -6.65 -0.48 10.19
C ILE A 174 -5.43 -0.41 11.12
N SER A 175 -4.34 -1.05 10.71
CA SER A 175 -3.10 -1.14 11.50
C SER A 175 -2.01 -0.17 11.05
N LEU A 176 -2.13 0.44 9.87
CA LEU A 176 -1.12 1.38 9.33
C LEU A 176 -1.75 2.28 8.26
N CYS A 177 -1.46 3.57 8.33
CA CYS A 177 -1.71 4.53 7.26
C CYS A 177 -0.39 4.97 6.62
N VAL A 178 -0.20 4.71 5.33
CA VAL A 178 0.94 5.20 4.55
C VAL A 178 0.48 6.39 3.70
N ILE A 179 1.08 7.55 3.90
CA ILE A 179 0.68 8.80 3.25
C ILE A 179 1.81 9.29 2.33
N GLY A 180 1.44 9.76 1.14
CA GLY A 180 2.43 10.31 0.22
C GLY A 180 1.85 11.07 -0.97
N CYS A 181 2.63 12.03 -1.48
CA CYS A 181 2.31 12.76 -2.71
C CYS A 181 2.58 11.91 -3.96
N GLU A 182 2.02 12.33 -5.09
CA GLU A 182 2.31 11.74 -6.39
C GLU A 182 3.78 11.98 -6.77
N SER A 183 4.41 11.00 -7.41
CA SER A 183 5.79 11.09 -7.90
C SER A 183 5.84 11.22 -9.42
N GLY A 184 6.98 11.69 -9.94
CA GLY A 184 7.23 11.81 -11.38
C GLY A 184 7.04 13.23 -11.93
N PRO A 185 7.34 13.41 -13.23
CA PRO A 185 7.42 14.76 -13.83
C PRO A 185 6.05 15.43 -14.05
N ARG A 186 4.98 14.65 -14.15
CA ARG A 186 3.60 15.14 -14.33
C ARG A 186 2.76 15.00 -13.07
N ARG A 187 3.41 14.96 -11.91
CA ARG A 187 2.72 14.80 -10.63
C ARG A 187 1.75 15.96 -10.38
N ARG A 188 0.62 15.63 -9.80
CA ARG A 188 -0.34 16.58 -9.26
C ARG A 188 0.09 17.00 -7.86
N PRO A 189 -0.14 18.26 -7.46
CA PRO A 189 0.20 18.71 -6.12
C PRO A 189 -0.64 18.01 -5.07
N THR A 190 -0.06 17.83 -3.89
CA THR A 190 -0.76 17.38 -2.68
C THR A 190 -0.72 18.49 -1.66
N ASP A 191 -1.89 18.91 -1.15
CA ASP A 191 -1.96 19.90 -0.10
C ASP A 191 -1.49 19.28 1.24
N LEU A 192 -0.56 19.93 1.91
CA LEU A 192 -0.07 19.51 3.21
C LEU A 192 -1.16 19.60 4.30
N ALA A 193 -2.19 20.42 4.11
CA ALA A 193 -3.34 20.46 5.02
C ALA A 193 -4.10 19.12 5.01
N TRP A 194 -4.24 18.46 3.85
CA TRP A 194 -4.87 17.14 3.77
C TRP A 194 -4.04 16.07 4.47
N VAL A 195 -2.70 16.19 4.39
CA VAL A 195 -1.78 15.27 5.08
C VAL A 195 -1.92 15.43 6.59
N ARG A 196 -1.97 16.66 7.11
CA ARG A 196 -2.15 16.96 8.54
C ARG A 196 -3.45 16.41 9.08
N ASP A 197 -4.55 16.67 8.36
CA ASP A 197 -5.86 16.16 8.72
C ASP A 197 -5.89 14.63 8.82
N LEU A 198 -5.29 13.93 7.85
CA LEU A 198 -5.17 12.48 7.89
C LEU A 198 -4.31 11.97 9.05
N VAL A 199 -3.25 12.69 9.41
CA VAL A 199 -2.41 12.36 10.58
C VAL A 199 -3.24 12.50 11.86
N GLU A 200 -4.04 13.56 11.99
CA GLU A 200 -4.93 13.76 13.14
C GLU A 200 -5.99 12.67 13.24
N GLN A 201 -6.64 12.31 12.14
CA GLN A 201 -7.61 11.23 12.08
C GLN A 201 -6.99 9.87 12.48
N ALA A 202 -5.81 9.53 11.95
CA ALA A 202 -5.12 8.30 12.29
C ALA A 202 -4.71 8.26 13.77
N ARG A 203 -4.20 9.37 14.31
CA ARG A 203 -3.84 9.50 15.74
C ARG A 203 -5.04 9.35 16.66
N ALA A 204 -6.18 9.96 16.31
CA ALA A 204 -7.41 9.81 17.07
C ALA A 204 -7.88 8.34 17.14
N ALA A 205 -7.59 7.56 16.09
CA ALA A 205 -7.88 6.14 16.02
C ALA A 205 -6.76 5.23 16.57
N GLY A 206 -5.67 5.80 17.08
CA GLY A 206 -4.51 5.03 17.55
C GLY A 206 -3.75 4.29 16.44
N VAL A 207 -3.87 4.72 15.18
CA VAL A 207 -3.26 4.08 14.02
C VAL A 207 -1.89 4.69 13.71
N PRO A 208 -0.82 3.89 13.67
CA PRO A 208 0.50 4.33 13.22
C PRO A 208 0.47 4.96 11.82
N VAL A 209 1.26 6.03 11.66
CA VAL A 209 1.36 6.76 10.39
C VAL A 209 2.77 6.66 9.83
N TRP A 210 2.86 6.37 8.53
CA TRP A 210 4.10 6.41 7.77
C TRP A 210 4.02 7.46 6.67
N ILE A 211 4.69 8.58 6.82
CA ILE A 211 4.83 9.57 5.74
C ILE A 211 6.00 9.16 4.86
N LYS A 212 5.66 8.69 3.65
CA LYS A 212 6.63 8.16 2.70
C LYS A 212 7.37 9.27 1.96
N GLN A 213 6.63 10.21 1.40
CA GLN A 213 7.15 11.33 0.63
C GLN A 213 6.15 12.48 0.61
N LEU A 214 6.67 13.71 0.57
CA LEU A 214 5.86 14.93 0.49
C LEU A 214 6.38 15.83 -0.63
N GLU A 215 5.52 16.66 -1.18
CA GLU A 215 5.93 17.78 -2.02
C GLU A 215 6.19 19.01 -1.14
N VAL A 216 7.45 19.43 -1.07
CA VAL A 216 7.86 20.60 -0.31
C VAL A 216 8.69 21.52 -1.21
N GLY A 217 8.25 22.77 -1.36
CA GLY A 217 8.91 23.73 -2.24
C GLY A 217 8.96 23.29 -3.71
N GLY A 218 7.88 22.67 -4.21
CA GLY A 218 7.76 22.20 -5.60
C GLY A 218 8.61 20.96 -5.92
N LYS A 219 9.18 20.30 -4.90
CA LYS A 219 10.02 19.09 -5.07
C LYS A 219 9.51 17.96 -4.21
N VAL A 220 9.53 16.74 -4.76
CA VAL A 220 9.25 15.53 -3.96
C VAL A 220 10.43 15.28 -3.03
N ARG A 221 10.14 15.22 -1.74
CA ARG A 221 11.11 14.96 -0.67
C ARG A 221 10.85 13.58 -0.09
N HIS A 222 11.92 12.88 0.28
CA HIS A 222 11.86 11.53 0.84
C HIS A 222 12.50 11.44 2.22
N ARG A 223 13.32 12.39 2.62
CA ARG A 223 14.01 12.41 3.90
C ARG A 223 13.15 13.12 4.93
N LEU A 224 13.14 12.64 6.16
CA LEU A 224 12.36 13.25 7.25
C LEU A 224 12.78 14.69 7.54
N GLU A 225 14.07 14.96 7.46
CA GLU A 225 14.62 16.31 7.69
C GLU A 225 14.14 17.36 6.68
N ASP A 226 13.73 16.92 5.49
CA ASP A 226 13.18 17.80 4.44
C ASP A 226 11.69 18.09 4.62
N PHE A 227 11.00 17.41 5.56
CA PHE A 227 9.57 17.60 5.82
C PHE A 227 9.35 18.72 6.84
N PRO A 228 8.17 19.39 6.83
CA PRO A 228 7.72 20.19 7.96
C PRO A 228 7.86 19.40 9.26
N GLU A 229 8.23 20.06 10.36
CA GLU A 229 8.57 19.39 11.62
C GLU A 229 7.42 18.53 12.15
N ASP A 230 6.20 19.01 12.06
CA ASP A 230 4.96 18.35 12.46
C ASP A 230 4.63 17.10 11.61
N LEU A 231 5.25 16.95 10.42
CA LEU A 231 5.05 15.83 9.51
C LEU A 231 6.27 14.89 9.41
N ARG A 232 7.24 14.97 10.32
CA ARG A 232 8.37 14.05 10.41
C ARG A 232 7.98 12.74 11.09
N ILE A 233 7.05 11.99 10.47
CA ILE A 233 6.40 10.84 11.08
C ILE A 233 6.70 9.59 10.27
N ARG A 234 7.26 8.55 10.90
CA ARG A 234 7.44 7.19 10.37
C ARG A 234 7.28 6.18 11.50
N GLU A 235 6.05 5.84 11.75
CA GLU A 235 5.66 4.85 12.74
C GLU A 235 5.41 3.51 12.08
N TRP A 236 5.62 2.43 12.84
CA TRP A 236 5.37 1.08 12.37
C TRP A 236 4.57 0.32 13.41
N PRO A 237 3.52 -0.42 13.04
CA PRO A 237 2.72 -1.18 13.99
C PRO A 237 3.53 -2.32 14.62
N GLU A 238 3.27 -2.56 15.90
CA GLU A 238 3.85 -3.65 16.69
C GLU A 238 3.37 -5.03 16.24
#